data_991e4900ffee2b20251e8576dad62548
#
_entry.id   991e4900ffee2b20251e8576dad62548
#
_cell.length_a   1.000
_cell.length_b   1.000
_cell.length_c   1.000
_cell.angle_alpha   90.00
_cell.angle_beta   90.00
_cell.angle_gamma   90.00
#
_symmetry.space_group_name_H-M   'P 1'
#
loop_
_entity.id
_entity.type
_entity.pdbx_description
1 polymer ?
#
loop_
_entity_poly.entity_id
_entity_poly.type
_entity_poly.pdbx_seq_one_letter_code
_entity_poly.pdbx_strand_id
1 'polypeptide(L)'
;PTDLTKTSFIPKPVAVSATGNSFEIDASTIIYYQQNVEGLEPVAQYLAVELSKINGIDPKVEAVSKLPRKGIYLSVHEKDEELGTEGYDLNIGKKLTGIKANSPAGVFYGVQTLLQTLPVKSTAGAPIKIATGTVRDFPEFGYRGAMLDVARHFFGVEDVKRFIDFLATYKMNRLHLHLSDDQGWRIEIKSWPKLTEIGGSTEVGGGKGGFYTQEEYKEIIKYAQERQITIVPEIDMPGHTNAALASYAELNC
;
A
#
# COMPACT_ATOMS: atom_id res chain seq x y z
N PRO A 1 -9.86 24.35 -4.94
CA PRO A 1 -10.85 23.42 -5.48
C PRO A 1 -12.07 23.37 -4.57
N THR A 2 -13.28 23.30 -5.16
CA THR A 2 -14.56 23.30 -4.44
C THR A 2 -15.50 22.19 -4.93
N ASP A 3 -15.14 21.52 -6.00
CA ASP A 3 -15.95 20.46 -6.61
C ASP A 3 -15.19 19.13 -6.61
N LEU A 4 -15.51 18.27 -5.65
CA LEU A 4 -14.87 16.95 -5.47
C LEU A 4 -15.16 16.01 -6.64
N THR A 5 -16.28 16.18 -7.35
CA THR A 5 -16.65 15.32 -8.49
C THR A 5 -15.72 15.47 -9.70
N LYS A 6 -14.90 16.54 -9.73
CA LYS A 6 -13.89 16.79 -10.77
C LYS A 6 -12.53 16.16 -10.46
N THR A 7 -12.38 15.51 -9.31
CA THR A 7 -11.15 14.77 -8.97
C THR A 7 -11.07 13.49 -9.81
N SER A 8 -9.94 13.28 -10.45
CA SER A 8 -9.68 12.04 -11.23
C SER A 8 -9.23 10.92 -10.30
N PHE A 9 -10.17 10.23 -9.68
CA PHE A 9 -9.88 9.08 -8.84
C PHE A 9 -9.57 7.84 -9.68
N ILE A 10 -8.58 7.06 -9.26
CA ILE A 10 -8.19 5.76 -9.85
C ILE A 10 -7.96 4.75 -8.72
N PRO A 11 -8.75 3.67 -8.63
CA PRO A 11 -9.98 3.37 -9.37
C PRO A 11 -11.08 4.41 -9.12
N LYS A 12 -12.04 4.50 -10.04
CA LYS A 12 -13.21 5.39 -9.87
C LYS A 12 -14.09 4.85 -8.74
N PRO A 13 -14.40 5.66 -7.71
CA PRO A 13 -15.25 5.24 -6.61
C PRO A 13 -16.71 4.99 -7.06
N VAL A 14 -17.43 4.19 -6.26
CA VAL A 14 -18.85 3.88 -6.47
C VAL A 14 -19.70 5.14 -6.46
N ALA A 15 -19.48 6.05 -5.51
CA ALA A 15 -20.22 7.31 -5.42
C ALA A 15 -19.32 8.47 -4.96
N VAL A 16 -19.48 9.63 -5.61
CA VAL A 16 -18.80 10.87 -5.24
C VAL A 16 -19.82 12.01 -5.28
N SER A 17 -19.83 12.84 -4.24
CA SER A 17 -20.60 14.08 -4.21
C SER A 17 -19.74 15.27 -3.79
N ALA A 18 -20.13 16.49 -4.16
CA ALA A 18 -19.46 17.72 -3.77
C ALA A 18 -20.40 18.62 -2.95
N THR A 19 -19.83 19.37 -2.01
CA THR A 19 -20.58 20.35 -1.20
C THR A 19 -20.18 21.79 -1.45
N GLY A 20 -19.36 22.06 -2.46
CA GLY A 20 -19.05 23.39 -2.97
C GLY A 20 -18.12 24.23 -2.07
N ASN A 21 -17.38 23.60 -1.16
CA ASN A 21 -16.44 24.26 -0.24
C ASN A 21 -15.04 23.63 -0.32
N SER A 22 -14.13 24.07 0.54
CA SER A 22 -12.81 23.49 0.70
C SER A 22 -12.49 23.17 2.15
N PHE A 23 -11.66 22.12 2.34
CA PHE A 23 -10.97 21.77 3.58
C PHE A 23 -9.51 22.17 3.43
N GLU A 24 -8.93 22.71 4.49
CA GLU A 24 -7.52 23.13 4.51
C GLU A 24 -6.70 22.21 5.40
N ILE A 25 -5.59 21.72 4.85
CA ILE A 25 -4.57 20.95 5.56
C ILE A 25 -3.35 21.85 5.73
N ASP A 26 -2.97 22.13 6.96
CA ASP A 26 -1.86 23.00 7.33
C ASP A 26 -1.03 22.40 8.49
N ALA A 27 -0.05 23.15 8.97
CA ALA A 27 0.81 22.73 10.08
C ALA A 27 0.06 22.51 11.42
N SER A 28 -1.19 23.02 11.56
CA SER A 28 -2.03 22.81 12.74
C SER A 28 -2.97 21.60 12.60
N THR A 29 -2.98 20.96 11.45
CA THR A 29 -3.82 19.80 11.20
C THR A 29 -3.34 18.61 12.02
N ILE A 30 -4.27 17.98 12.74
CA ILE A 30 -4.01 16.77 13.53
C ILE A 30 -4.76 15.63 12.89
N ILE A 31 -4.10 14.48 12.82
CA ILE A 31 -4.70 13.20 12.41
C ILE A 31 -5.09 12.48 13.69
N TYR A 32 -6.38 12.31 13.88
CA TYR A 32 -6.93 11.56 14.99
C TYR A 32 -7.33 10.15 14.54
N TYR A 33 -7.16 9.17 15.42
CA TYR A 33 -7.68 7.84 15.20
C TYR A 33 -8.46 7.36 16.44
N GLN A 34 -9.46 6.54 16.20
CA GLN A 34 -10.26 5.93 17.26
C GLN A 34 -9.38 5.03 18.13
N GLN A 35 -9.34 5.32 19.43
CA GLN A 35 -8.55 4.54 20.38
C GLN A 35 -9.09 3.10 20.52
N ASN A 36 -8.23 2.18 20.97
CA ASN A 36 -8.57 0.78 21.23
C ASN A 36 -9.05 -0.01 20.00
N VAL A 37 -8.67 0.44 18.80
CA VAL A 37 -8.87 -0.30 17.55
C VAL A 37 -7.50 -0.67 17.01
N GLU A 38 -7.16 -1.95 17.08
CA GLU A 38 -5.92 -2.49 16.55
C GLU A 38 -5.80 -2.20 15.05
N GLY A 39 -4.62 -1.76 14.60
CA GLY A 39 -4.33 -1.47 13.19
C GLY A 39 -4.67 -0.06 12.71
N LEU A 40 -5.38 0.79 13.48
CA LEU A 40 -5.65 2.16 13.06
C LEU A 40 -4.46 3.10 13.23
N GLU A 41 -3.67 2.95 14.29
CA GLU A 41 -2.49 3.78 14.51
C GLU A 41 -1.50 3.72 13.34
N PRO A 42 -1.10 2.52 12.82
CA PRO A 42 -0.25 2.43 11.64
C PRO A 42 -0.82 3.14 10.40
N VAL A 43 -2.14 3.09 10.19
CA VAL A 43 -2.80 3.80 9.09
C VAL A 43 -2.73 5.32 9.27
N ALA A 44 -2.90 5.82 10.49
CA ALA A 44 -2.79 7.23 10.80
C ALA A 44 -1.34 7.73 10.63
N GLN A 45 -0.35 6.96 11.06
CA GLN A 45 1.07 7.25 10.85
C GLN A 45 1.43 7.24 9.36
N TYR A 46 0.93 6.26 8.59
CA TYR A 46 1.10 6.24 7.14
C TYR A 46 0.60 7.53 6.49
N LEU A 47 -0.62 7.98 6.83
CA LEU A 47 -1.16 9.24 6.31
C LEU A 47 -0.28 10.45 6.67
N ALA A 48 0.24 10.51 7.89
CA ALA A 48 1.13 11.59 8.33
C ALA A 48 2.41 11.64 7.49
N VAL A 49 3.03 10.47 7.27
CA VAL A 49 4.24 10.34 6.45
C VAL A 49 3.97 10.77 5.00
N GLU A 50 2.86 10.35 4.41
CA GLU A 50 2.54 10.72 3.03
C GLU A 50 2.25 12.23 2.88
N LEU A 51 1.56 12.84 3.83
CA LEU A 51 1.36 14.30 3.86
C LEU A 51 2.70 15.04 3.98
N SER A 52 3.61 14.56 4.82
CA SER A 52 4.95 15.13 4.97
C SER A 52 5.76 15.08 3.67
N LYS A 53 5.70 13.96 2.93
CA LYS A 53 6.36 13.82 1.62
C LYS A 53 5.82 14.80 0.57
N ILE A 54 4.52 15.10 0.60
CA ILE A 54 3.87 15.94 -0.42
C ILE A 54 4.24 17.42 -0.26
N ASN A 55 4.28 17.95 0.96
CA ASN A 55 4.52 19.37 1.16
C ASN A 55 5.32 19.74 2.42
N GLY A 56 5.91 18.76 3.12
CA GLY A 56 6.71 19.01 4.33
C GLY A 56 5.90 19.37 5.57
N ILE A 57 4.55 19.23 5.56
CA ILE A 57 3.73 19.30 6.78
C ILE A 57 3.94 18.02 7.57
N ASP A 58 4.19 18.15 8.87
CA ASP A 58 4.35 17.02 9.80
C ASP A 58 3.17 16.98 10.80
N PRO A 59 2.02 16.39 10.42
CA PRO A 59 0.83 16.36 11.26
C PRO A 59 1.05 15.49 12.49
N LYS A 60 0.60 15.97 13.65
CA LYS A 60 0.54 15.12 14.84
C LYS A 60 -0.50 14.03 14.67
N VAL A 61 -0.21 12.86 15.25
CA VAL A 61 -1.12 11.70 15.27
C VAL A 61 -1.53 11.45 16.72
N GLU A 62 -2.84 11.42 16.99
CA GLU A 62 -3.38 11.32 18.34
C GLU A 62 -4.56 10.32 18.41
N ALA A 63 -4.51 9.42 19.42
CA ALA A 63 -5.64 8.54 19.74
C ALA A 63 -6.73 9.30 20.50
N VAL A 64 -8.00 9.10 20.10
CA VAL A 64 -9.13 9.76 20.78
C VAL A 64 -10.31 8.82 20.99
N SER A 65 -11.07 9.05 22.08
CA SER A 65 -12.29 8.30 22.39
C SER A 65 -13.57 8.95 21.85
N LYS A 66 -13.48 10.21 21.44
CA LYS A 66 -14.64 11.01 20.99
C LYS A 66 -14.33 11.66 19.65
N LEU A 67 -15.37 11.87 18.85
CA LEU A 67 -15.27 12.57 17.57
C LEU A 67 -14.65 13.97 17.78
N PRO A 68 -13.52 14.29 17.13
CA PRO A 68 -12.92 15.61 17.18
C PRO A 68 -13.76 16.65 16.44
N ARG A 69 -13.54 17.93 16.74
CA ARG A 69 -14.26 19.04 16.09
C ARG A 69 -13.62 19.50 14.77
N LYS A 70 -12.34 19.22 14.58
CA LYS A 70 -11.52 19.61 13.41
C LYS A 70 -10.39 18.61 13.18
N GLY A 71 -9.79 18.65 11.98
CA GLY A 71 -8.67 17.80 11.60
C GLY A 71 -9.09 16.63 10.73
N ILE A 72 -8.35 15.53 10.78
CA ILE A 72 -8.65 14.30 10.05
C ILE A 72 -8.92 13.20 11.08
N TYR A 73 -10.01 12.46 10.94
CA TYR A 73 -10.40 11.42 11.89
C TYR A 73 -10.60 10.07 11.21
N LEU A 74 -9.89 9.06 11.69
CA LEU A 74 -9.93 7.69 11.24
C LEU A 74 -10.68 6.82 12.24
N SER A 75 -11.69 6.10 11.79
CA SER A 75 -12.53 5.27 12.68
C SER A 75 -13.04 4.00 12.03
N VAL A 76 -13.29 3.01 12.87
CA VAL A 76 -14.01 1.79 12.52
C VAL A 76 -15.38 1.85 13.20
N HIS A 77 -16.42 1.37 12.54
CA HIS A 77 -17.79 1.40 13.04
C HIS A 77 -18.45 0.01 13.00
N GLU A 78 -19.69 -0.05 13.44
CA GLU A 78 -20.52 -1.23 13.29
C GLU A 78 -20.64 -1.63 11.81
N LYS A 79 -20.73 -2.92 11.58
CA LYS A 79 -20.66 -3.54 10.25
C LYS A 79 -21.72 -2.97 9.30
N ASP A 80 -21.25 -2.37 8.21
CA ASP A 80 -22.03 -2.05 7.02
C ASP A 80 -21.79 -3.18 5.99
N GLU A 81 -22.81 -3.97 5.69
CA GLU A 81 -22.65 -5.15 4.84
C GLU A 81 -22.22 -4.81 3.42
N GLU A 82 -22.65 -3.67 2.89
CA GLU A 82 -22.28 -3.22 1.54
C GLU A 82 -20.79 -2.87 1.44
N LEU A 83 -20.23 -2.24 2.47
CA LEU A 83 -18.81 -1.89 2.50
C LEU A 83 -17.89 -3.12 2.61
N GLY A 84 -18.36 -4.22 3.17
CA GLY A 84 -17.52 -5.38 3.42
C GLY A 84 -16.31 -5.05 4.29
N THR A 85 -15.19 -5.73 4.08
CA THR A 85 -13.95 -5.52 4.87
C THR A 85 -13.05 -4.42 4.31
N GLU A 86 -13.19 -4.07 3.05
CA GLU A 86 -12.28 -3.16 2.36
C GLU A 86 -12.94 -1.86 1.87
N GLY A 87 -14.26 -1.73 2.01
CA GLY A 87 -15.00 -0.51 1.68
C GLY A 87 -14.88 0.55 2.77
N TYR A 88 -15.18 1.79 2.39
CA TYR A 88 -15.10 2.96 3.27
C TYR A 88 -16.06 4.07 2.85
N ASP A 89 -16.37 4.92 3.82
CA ASP A 89 -16.97 6.24 3.62
C ASP A 89 -15.93 7.32 3.97
N LEU A 90 -15.66 8.21 3.03
CA LEU A 90 -14.85 9.40 3.22
C LEU A 90 -15.77 10.63 3.17
N ASN A 91 -15.77 11.42 4.23
CA ASN A 91 -16.49 12.70 4.31
C ASN A 91 -15.48 13.83 4.51
N ILE A 92 -15.33 14.68 3.51
CA ILE A 92 -14.47 15.86 3.57
C ILE A 92 -15.36 17.07 3.91
N GLY A 93 -15.43 17.42 5.18
CA GLY A 93 -16.14 18.61 5.67
C GLY A 93 -15.23 19.85 5.70
N LYS A 94 -15.78 21.02 5.99
CA LYS A 94 -15.00 22.29 6.07
C LYS A 94 -13.95 22.31 7.19
N LYS A 95 -14.19 21.61 8.30
CA LYS A 95 -13.33 21.61 9.49
C LYS A 95 -12.82 20.22 9.86
N LEU A 96 -13.58 19.20 9.56
CA LEU A 96 -13.31 17.81 9.89
C LEU A 96 -13.44 16.96 8.63
N THR A 97 -12.39 16.20 8.33
CA THR A 97 -12.41 15.12 7.35
C THR A 97 -12.48 13.80 8.10
N GLY A 98 -13.49 12.98 7.82
CA GLY A 98 -13.67 11.67 8.45
C GLY A 98 -13.52 10.53 7.46
N ILE A 99 -12.78 9.50 7.82
CA ILE A 99 -12.75 8.21 7.12
C ILE A 99 -13.29 7.16 8.07
N LYS A 100 -14.30 6.42 7.59
CA LYS A 100 -15.04 5.45 8.37
C LYS A 100 -15.20 4.16 7.58
N ALA A 101 -14.90 3.01 8.18
CA ALA A 101 -14.95 1.71 7.52
C ALA A 101 -15.29 0.59 8.51
N ASN A 102 -15.48 -0.64 8.02
CA ASN A 102 -15.68 -1.81 8.87
C ASN A 102 -14.37 -2.35 9.46
N SER A 103 -13.22 -1.97 8.91
CA SER A 103 -11.91 -2.46 9.32
C SER A 103 -10.81 -1.43 9.03
N PRO A 104 -9.62 -1.58 9.62
CA PRO A 104 -8.46 -0.75 9.28
C PRO A 104 -8.07 -0.82 7.80
N ALA A 105 -8.30 -1.93 7.10
CA ALA A 105 -8.04 -2.05 5.67
C ALA A 105 -8.91 -1.09 4.85
N GLY A 106 -10.21 -1.02 5.13
CA GLY A 106 -11.10 -0.05 4.51
C GLY A 106 -10.68 1.39 4.81
N VAL A 107 -10.28 1.68 6.06
CA VAL A 107 -9.74 3.02 6.41
C VAL A 107 -8.49 3.33 5.59
N PHE A 108 -7.57 2.37 5.41
CA PHE A 108 -6.38 2.55 4.58
C PHE A 108 -6.74 2.89 3.13
N TYR A 109 -7.72 2.22 2.53
CA TYR A 109 -8.17 2.54 1.17
C TYR A 109 -8.87 3.91 1.09
N GLY A 110 -9.58 4.31 2.14
CA GLY A 110 -10.11 5.67 2.28
C GLY A 110 -8.99 6.72 2.36
N VAL A 111 -7.88 6.41 3.03
CA VAL A 111 -6.67 7.24 3.06
C VAL A 111 -6.07 7.38 1.65
N GLN A 112 -5.97 6.29 0.86
CA GLN A 112 -5.50 6.38 -0.52
C GLN A 112 -6.38 7.31 -1.37
N THR A 113 -7.69 7.26 -1.19
CA THR A 113 -8.61 8.20 -1.87
C THR A 113 -8.43 9.63 -1.41
N LEU A 114 -8.25 9.88 -0.11
CA LEU A 114 -7.94 11.22 0.40
C LEU A 114 -6.64 11.76 -0.23
N LEU A 115 -5.58 10.95 -0.28
CA LEU A 115 -4.30 11.33 -0.89
C LEU A 115 -4.44 11.70 -2.37
N GLN A 116 -5.33 11.05 -3.13
CA GLN A 116 -5.60 11.39 -4.53
C GLN A 116 -6.32 12.74 -4.71
N THR A 117 -6.88 13.35 -3.65
CA THR A 117 -7.44 14.71 -3.71
C THR A 117 -6.38 15.81 -3.62
N LEU A 118 -5.16 15.46 -3.22
CA LEU A 118 -4.07 16.40 -3.00
C LEU A 118 -3.46 16.85 -4.34
N PRO A 119 -2.94 18.07 -4.44
CA PRO A 119 -2.25 18.52 -5.64
C PRO A 119 -0.93 17.76 -5.84
N VAL A 120 -0.61 17.45 -7.10
CA VAL A 120 0.65 16.78 -7.47
C VAL A 120 1.88 17.61 -7.08
N LYS A 121 1.75 18.93 -7.07
CA LYS A 121 2.80 19.86 -6.65
C LYS A 121 2.21 20.84 -5.64
N SER A 122 2.89 21.03 -4.54
CA SER A 122 2.58 22.02 -3.52
C SER A 122 3.84 22.78 -3.11
N THR A 123 3.67 24.00 -2.60
CA THR A 123 4.78 24.74 -1.99
C THR A 123 5.05 24.15 -0.61
N ALA A 124 6.30 23.87 -0.30
CA ALA A 124 6.69 23.31 0.98
C ALA A 124 6.17 24.16 2.16
N GLY A 125 5.48 23.49 3.09
CA GLY A 125 4.90 24.14 4.28
C GLY A 125 3.66 25.01 4.03
N ALA A 126 3.25 25.21 2.78
CA ALA A 126 2.04 25.97 2.49
C ALA A 126 0.77 25.17 2.74
N PRO A 127 -0.33 25.78 3.18
CA PRO A 127 -1.61 25.11 3.35
C PRO A 127 -2.11 24.48 2.01
N ILE A 128 -2.61 23.24 2.09
CA ILE A 128 -3.23 22.54 0.96
C ILE A 128 -4.75 22.67 1.09
N LYS A 129 -5.43 23.09 0.02
CA LYS A 129 -6.90 23.13 -0.03
C LYS A 129 -7.41 22.01 -0.94
N ILE A 130 -8.31 21.20 -0.40
CA ILE A 130 -9.01 20.13 -1.11
C ILE A 130 -10.53 20.39 -1.13
N ALA A 131 -11.22 19.90 -2.16
CA ALA A 131 -12.67 20.07 -2.28
C ALA A 131 -13.41 19.28 -1.21
N THR A 132 -14.49 19.85 -0.67
CA THR A 132 -15.38 19.14 0.27
C THR A 132 -16.44 18.33 -0.45
N GLY A 133 -16.86 17.23 0.19
CA GLY A 133 -17.86 16.31 -0.34
C GLY A 133 -17.78 14.94 0.32
N THR A 134 -18.39 13.97 -0.30
CA THR A 134 -18.37 12.58 0.18
C THR A 134 -17.91 11.63 -0.91
N VAL A 135 -17.22 10.58 -0.51
CA VAL A 135 -16.89 9.42 -1.35
C VAL A 135 -17.33 8.18 -0.60
N ARG A 136 -18.12 7.32 -1.27
CA ARG A 136 -18.41 5.96 -0.83
C ARG A 136 -17.82 5.00 -1.83
N ASP A 137 -17.06 4.03 -1.35
CA ASP A 137 -16.38 3.09 -2.23
C ASP A 137 -16.15 1.74 -1.56
N PHE A 138 -16.19 0.70 -2.36
CA PHE A 138 -15.86 -0.67 -2.00
C PHE A 138 -15.39 -1.45 -3.24
N PRO A 139 -14.51 -2.45 -3.09
CA PRO A 139 -13.99 -3.18 -4.24
C PRO A 139 -15.05 -4.12 -4.83
N GLU A 140 -15.11 -4.18 -6.15
CA GLU A 140 -15.91 -5.17 -6.89
C GLU A 140 -15.26 -6.57 -6.81
N PHE A 141 -13.91 -6.63 -6.80
CA PHE A 141 -13.14 -7.87 -6.77
C PHE A 141 -12.32 -7.97 -5.48
N GLY A 142 -12.44 -9.10 -4.79
CA GLY A 142 -11.68 -9.39 -3.56
C GLY A 142 -10.18 -9.66 -3.80
N TYR A 143 -9.79 -10.09 -5.00
CA TYR A 143 -8.40 -10.28 -5.41
C TYR A 143 -8.01 -9.23 -6.44
N ARG A 144 -7.11 -8.31 -6.08
CA ARG A 144 -6.60 -7.26 -6.95
C ARG A 144 -5.07 -7.29 -6.89
N GLY A 145 -4.49 -8.07 -7.78
CA GLY A 145 -3.07 -8.39 -7.76
C GLY A 145 -2.29 -7.90 -8.98
N ALA A 146 -1.00 -7.78 -8.79
CA ALA A 146 -0.02 -7.69 -9.87
C ALA A 146 1.12 -8.66 -9.58
N MET A 147 1.84 -9.08 -10.61
CA MET A 147 3.01 -9.94 -10.49
C MET A 147 4.27 -9.14 -10.81
N LEU A 148 5.34 -9.40 -10.06
CA LEU A 148 6.68 -8.91 -10.36
C LEU A 148 7.60 -10.12 -10.56
N ASP A 149 8.18 -10.23 -11.75
CA ASP A 149 9.20 -11.23 -12.07
C ASP A 149 10.56 -10.72 -11.60
N VAL A 150 11.03 -11.29 -10.50
CA VAL A 150 12.36 -10.99 -9.93
C VAL A 150 13.40 -12.06 -10.30
N ALA A 151 12.97 -13.12 -10.99
CA ALA A 151 13.81 -14.23 -11.36
C ALA A 151 14.60 -13.94 -12.64
N ARG A 152 13.97 -13.46 -13.71
CA ARG A 152 14.66 -13.12 -14.96
C ARG A 152 15.58 -11.94 -14.78
N HIS A 153 15.13 -10.90 -14.09
CA HIS A 153 15.96 -9.78 -13.62
C HIS A 153 15.75 -9.59 -12.12
N PHE A 154 16.83 -9.41 -11.38
CA PHE A 154 16.74 -9.23 -9.93
C PHE A 154 16.43 -7.76 -9.58
N PHE A 155 15.42 -7.57 -8.75
CA PHE A 155 15.06 -6.28 -8.15
C PHE A 155 15.32 -6.34 -6.64
N GLY A 156 16.09 -5.39 -6.11
CA GLY A 156 16.40 -5.34 -4.68
C GLY A 156 15.20 -5.01 -3.80
N VAL A 157 15.39 -5.12 -2.49
CA VAL A 157 14.33 -4.88 -1.48
C VAL A 157 13.66 -3.53 -1.68
N GLU A 158 14.44 -2.48 -1.92
CA GLU A 158 13.90 -1.12 -2.07
C GLU A 158 13.07 -0.94 -3.36
N ASP A 159 13.42 -1.65 -4.44
CA ASP A 159 12.62 -1.64 -5.67
C ASP A 159 11.28 -2.35 -5.47
N VAL A 160 11.28 -3.48 -4.74
CA VAL A 160 10.05 -4.21 -4.38
C VAL A 160 9.17 -3.35 -3.48
N LYS A 161 9.73 -2.67 -2.47
CA LYS A 161 8.98 -1.73 -1.62
C LYS A 161 8.36 -0.59 -2.44
N ARG A 162 9.10 -0.01 -3.39
CA ARG A 162 8.56 1.02 -4.28
C ARG A 162 7.42 0.48 -5.15
N PHE A 163 7.51 -0.76 -5.62
CA PHE A 163 6.43 -1.40 -6.36
C PHE A 163 5.20 -1.63 -5.47
N ILE A 164 5.40 -2.03 -4.21
CA ILE A 164 4.34 -2.13 -3.19
C ILE A 164 3.65 -0.78 -2.98
N ASP A 165 4.39 0.33 -2.91
CA ASP A 165 3.82 1.67 -2.78
C ASP A 165 2.92 2.03 -3.98
N PHE A 166 3.31 1.68 -5.20
CA PHE A 166 2.47 1.86 -6.38
C PHE A 166 1.18 1.03 -6.29
N LEU A 167 1.28 -0.23 -5.89
CA LEU A 167 0.11 -1.09 -5.71
C LEU A 167 -0.85 -0.51 -4.66
N ALA A 168 -0.32 -0.04 -3.53
CA ALA A 168 -1.09 0.57 -2.46
C ALA A 168 -1.86 1.80 -2.94
N THR A 169 -1.21 2.68 -3.73
CA THR A 169 -1.82 3.89 -4.30
C THR A 169 -3.09 3.58 -5.11
N TYR A 170 -3.11 2.45 -5.82
CA TYR A 170 -4.24 1.99 -6.62
C TYR A 170 -5.12 0.94 -5.93
N LYS A 171 -4.98 0.79 -4.60
CA LYS A 171 -5.79 -0.12 -3.76
C LYS A 171 -5.70 -1.59 -4.17
N MET A 172 -4.56 -1.99 -4.75
CA MET A 172 -4.25 -3.40 -4.98
C MET A 172 -3.95 -4.07 -3.64
N ASN A 173 -4.31 -5.35 -3.50
CA ASN A 173 -4.17 -6.06 -2.23
C ASN A 173 -3.35 -7.36 -2.31
N ARG A 174 -2.76 -7.65 -3.47
CA ARG A 174 -1.87 -8.81 -3.67
C ARG A 174 -0.66 -8.42 -4.50
N LEU A 175 0.52 -8.85 -4.06
CA LEU A 175 1.73 -8.84 -4.86
C LEU A 175 2.22 -10.28 -5.02
N HIS A 176 2.16 -10.79 -6.24
CA HIS A 176 2.69 -12.07 -6.65
C HIS A 176 4.17 -11.89 -7.01
N LEU A 177 5.06 -12.57 -6.30
CA LEU A 177 6.49 -12.56 -6.58
C LEU A 177 6.90 -13.88 -7.24
N HIS A 178 7.33 -13.80 -8.49
CA HIS A 178 7.92 -14.93 -9.23
C HIS A 178 9.39 -15.06 -8.85
N LEU A 179 9.67 -15.97 -7.88
CA LEU A 179 10.93 -16.03 -7.17
C LEU A 179 11.95 -17.00 -7.77
N SER A 180 11.53 -17.88 -8.68
CA SER A 180 12.43 -18.87 -9.29
C SER A 180 12.09 -19.09 -10.76
N ASP A 181 13.14 -19.22 -11.58
CA ASP A 181 13.05 -19.53 -13.00
C ASP A 181 14.39 -20.11 -13.51
N ASP A 182 14.54 -20.30 -14.81
CA ASP A 182 15.75 -20.78 -15.45
C ASP A 182 16.96 -19.88 -15.18
N GLN A 183 16.75 -18.56 -15.07
CA GLN A 183 17.80 -17.55 -14.94
C GLN A 183 18.11 -17.17 -13.50
N GLY A 184 17.28 -17.58 -12.53
CA GLY A 184 17.54 -17.18 -11.17
C GLY A 184 16.66 -17.84 -10.11
N TRP A 185 17.29 -18.07 -8.96
CA TRP A 185 16.63 -18.43 -7.71
C TRP A 185 16.80 -17.28 -6.71
N ARG A 186 15.70 -16.67 -6.25
CA ARG A 186 15.73 -15.37 -5.57
C ARG A 186 15.37 -15.39 -4.08
N ILE A 187 15.13 -16.56 -3.49
CA ILE A 187 14.80 -16.70 -2.06
C ILE A 187 15.75 -17.64 -1.34
N GLU A 188 16.31 -17.20 -0.22
CA GLU A 188 17.19 -18.02 0.60
C GLU A 188 16.47 -19.22 1.20
N ILE A 189 17.01 -20.42 0.95
CA ILE A 189 16.61 -21.66 1.60
C ILE A 189 17.81 -22.16 2.41
N LYS A 190 17.80 -21.98 3.73
CA LYS A 190 18.95 -22.28 4.61
C LYS A 190 19.41 -23.73 4.55
N SER A 191 18.49 -24.69 4.34
CA SER A 191 18.80 -26.10 4.16
C SER A 191 19.36 -26.43 2.76
N TRP A 192 19.22 -25.53 1.79
CA TRP A 192 19.65 -25.68 0.40
C TRP A 192 20.41 -24.43 -0.11
N PRO A 193 21.57 -24.08 0.49
CA PRO A 193 22.23 -22.80 0.28
C PRO A 193 22.69 -22.56 -1.15
N LYS A 194 23.08 -23.61 -1.89
CA LYS A 194 23.51 -23.47 -3.29
C LYS A 194 22.43 -22.92 -4.22
N LEU A 195 21.13 -23.02 -3.85
CA LEU A 195 20.06 -22.44 -4.64
C LEU A 195 20.28 -20.93 -4.86
N THR A 196 20.73 -20.22 -3.85
CA THR A 196 21.05 -18.79 -3.96
C THR A 196 22.50 -18.51 -4.33
N GLU A 197 23.44 -19.31 -3.82
CA GLU A 197 24.89 -19.15 -4.13
C GLU A 197 25.18 -19.34 -5.62
N ILE A 198 24.57 -20.33 -6.26
CA ILE A 198 24.71 -20.65 -7.69
C ILE A 198 23.56 -20.09 -8.47
N GLY A 199 22.32 -20.49 -8.13
CA GLY A 199 21.11 -20.08 -8.86
C GLY A 199 20.78 -18.60 -8.73
N GLY A 200 21.28 -17.90 -7.70
CA GLY A 200 21.13 -16.47 -7.52
C GLY A 200 22.23 -15.59 -8.13
N SER A 201 23.26 -16.20 -8.71
CA SER A 201 24.51 -15.49 -9.07
C SER A 201 24.43 -14.63 -10.33
N THR A 202 23.43 -14.82 -11.18
CA THR A 202 23.27 -14.13 -12.46
C THR A 202 21.82 -13.81 -12.77
N GLU A 203 21.58 -13.16 -13.91
CA GLU A 203 20.27 -12.84 -14.45
C GLU A 203 20.29 -12.88 -15.98
N VAL A 204 19.17 -12.62 -16.65
CA VAL A 204 19.11 -12.55 -18.12
C VAL A 204 20.16 -11.58 -18.64
N GLY A 205 20.89 -11.99 -19.66
CA GLY A 205 21.98 -11.21 -20.27
C GLY A 205 23.30 -11.27 -19.52
N GLY A 206 23.44 -12.11 -18.46
CA GLY A 206 24.68 -12.30 -17.69
C GLY A 206 24.97 -11.16 -16.72
N GLY A 207 23.96 -10.38 -16.35
CA GLY A 207 24.09 -9.34 -15.33
C GLY A 207 24.35 -9.92 -13.93
N LYS A 208 24.62 -9.04 -12.98
CA LYS A 208 24.78 -9.39 -11.58
C LYS A 208 23.41 -9.77 -11.01
N GLY A 209 23.21 -11.03 -10.68
CA GLY A 209 22.01 -11.50 -10.01
C GLY A 209 21.88 -10.98 -8.57
N GLY A 210 21.12 -11.68 -7.78
CA GLY A 210 20.87 -11.41 -6.37
C GLY A 210 19.80 -12.35 -5.84
N PHE A 211 19.54 -12.23 -4.56
CA PHE A 211 18.48 -12.97 -3.88
C PHE A 211 18.07 -12.23 -2.61
N TYR A 212 16.93 -12.59 -2.06
CA TYR A 212 16.50 -12.13 -0.74
C TYR A 212 16.89 -13.12 0.31
N THR A 213 17.58 -12.69 1.36
CA THR A 213 17.69 -13.45 2.60
C THR A 213 16.30 -13.63 3.22
N GLN A 214 16.13 -14.60 4.11
CA GLN A 214 14.86 -14.78 4.80
C GLN A 214 14.47 -13.52 5.61
N GLU A 215 15.45 -12.81 6.16
CA GLU A 215 15.18 -11.56 6.90
C GLU A 215 14.73 -10.41 5.97
N GLU A 216 15.37 -10.23 4.82
CA GLU A 216 14.93 -9.26 3.81
C GLU A 216 13.54 -9.61 3.26
N TYR A 217 13.24 -10.89 3.09
CA TYR A 217 11.92 -11.31 2.64
C TYR A 217 10.83 -11.03 3.69
N LYS A 218 11.13 -11.24 4.99
CA LYS A 218 10.26 -10.86 6.09
C LYS A 218 10.04 -9.34 6.14
N GLU A 219 11.07 -8.56 5.85
CA GLU A 219 10.98 -7.10 5.76
C GLU A 219 10.02 -6.68 4.64
N ILE A 220 10.11 -7.29 3.46
CA ILE A 220 9.16 -7.07 2.35
C ILE A 220 7.74 -7.42 2.78
N ILE A 221 7.53 -8.58 3.44
CA ILE A 221 6.21 -8.99 3.92
C ILE A 221 5.63 -7.97 4.90
N LYS A 222 6.41 -7.54 5.88
CA LYS A 222 5.99 -6.54 6.87
C LYS A 222 5.62 -5.22 6.20
N TYR A 223 6.45 -4.74 5.28
CA TYR A 223 6.21 -3.50 4.53
C TYR A 223 4.90 -3.57 3.71
N ALA A 224 4.63 -4.72 3.08
CA ALA A 224 3.41 -4.97 2.34
C ALA A 224 2.17 -5.02 3.28
N GLN A 225 2.28 -5.69 4.43
CA GLN A 225 1.20 -5.78 5.42
C GLN A 225 0.77 -4.41 5.95
N GLU A 226 1.71 -3.50 6.19
CA GLU A 226 1.45 -2.12 6.60
C GLU A 226 0.67 -1.33 5.52
N ARG A 227 0.64 -1.83 4.28
CA ARG A 227 -0.09 -1.30 3.13
C ARG A 227 -1.27 -2.16 2.68
N GLN A 228 -1.71 -3.08 3.53
CA GLN A 228 -2.82 -4.00 3.27
C GLN A 228 -2.60 -4.91 2.04
N ILE A 229 -1.34 -5.23 1.72
CA ILE A 229 -0.95 -6.08 0.61
C ILE A 229 -0.42 -7.41 1.14
N THR A 230 -0.96 -8.52 0.63
CA THR A 230 -0.46 -9.86 0.88
C THR A 230 0.54 -10.24 -0.20
N ILE A 231 1.73 -10.70 0.21
CA ILE A 231 2.71 -11.29 -0.69
C ILE A 231 2.31 -12.73 -1.02
N VAL A 232 2.26 -13.05 -2.32
CA VAL A 232 2.01 -14.40 -2.83
C VAL A 232 3.33 -14.90 -3.45
N PRO A 233 4.11 -15.74 -2.75
CA PRO A 233 5.35 -16.29 -3.30
C PRO A 233 5.05 -17.38 -4.33
N GLU A 234 5.82 -17.40 -5.42
CA GLU A 234 5.79 -18.46 -6.40
C GLU A 234 7.18 -19.12 -6.50
N ILE A 235 7.19 -20.44 -6.37
CA ILE A 235 8.31 -21.33 -6.70
C ILE A 235 7.80 -22.25 -7.80
N ASP A 236 8.33 -22.08 -9.00
CA ASP A 236 7.83 -22.77 -10.19
C ASP A 236 8.49 -24.16 -10.37
N MET A 237 7.68 -25.13 -10.78
CA MET A 237 8.14 -26.47 -11.12
C MET A 237 7.02 -27.26 -11.83
N PRO A 238 7.33 -28.26 -12.67
CA PRO A 238 8.65 -28.80 -13.04
C PRO A 238 9.36 -28.00 -14.13
N GLY A 239 8.70 -27.05 -14.78
CA GLY A 239 9.31 -26.10 -15.72
C GLY A 239 9.99 -24.93 -14.98
N HIS A 240 10.75 -24.12 -15.71
CA HIS A 240 11.41 -22.92 -15.17
C HIS A 240 12.34 -23.23 -13.96
N THR A 241 13.12 -24.33 -14.05
CA THR A 241 13.88 -24.87 -12.92
C THR A 241 15.40 -24.94 -13.13
N ASN A 242 15.94 -24.42 -14.26
CA ASN A 242 17.36 -24.57 -14.59
C ASN A 242 18.28 -23.99 -13.49
N ALA A 243 17.91 -22.88 -12.83
CA ALA A 243 18.70 -22.35 -11.73
C ALA A 243 18.80 -23.35 -10.55
N ALA A 244 17.73 -24.06 -10.22
CA ALA A 244 17.73 -25.09 -9.19
C ALA A 244 18.51 -26.32 -9.64
N LEU A 245 18.34 -26.78 -10.88
CA LEU A 245 19.02 -27.95 -11.46
C LEU A 245 20.54 -27.71 -11.56
N ALA A 246 20.97 -26.49 -11.92
CA ALA A 246 22.37 -26.12 -11.94
C ALA A 246 22.98 -26.10 -10.51
N SER A 247 22.16 -25.78 -9.50
CA SER A 247 22.59 -25.71 -8.11
C SER A 247 22.77 -27.08 -7.46
N TYR A 248 21.94 -28.07 -7.85
CA TYR A 248 21.93 -29.42 -7.26
C TYR A 248 21.70 -30.48 -8.35
N ALA A 249 22.75 -31.21 -8.65
CA ALA A 249 22.75 -32.25 -9.69
C ALA A 249 21.71 -33.36 -9.45
N GLU A 250 21.42 -33.66 -8.18
CA GLU A 250 20.43 -34.66 -7.77
C GLU A 250 18.98 -34.30 -8.14
N LEU A 251 18.72 -33.07 -8.52
CA LEU A 251 17.42 -32.65 -9.01
C LEU A 251 17.21 -32.90 -10.52
N ASN A 252 18.31 -33.25 -11.23
CA ASN A 252 18.22 -33.57 -12.65
C ASN A 252 17.72 -35.00 -12.85
N CYS A 253 16.98 -35.20 -13.93
CA CYS A 253 16.56 -36.54 -14.39
C CYS A 253 17.72 -37.37 -14.94
#